data_0bb8d23c75b53680b63c39b69cdc7248
#
_entry.id   0bb8d23c75b53680b63c39b69cdc7248
#
_cell.length_a   1.000
_cell.length_b   1.000
_cell.length_c   1.000
_cell.angle_alpha   90.00
_cell.angle_beta   90.00
_cell.angle_gamma   90.00
#
_symmetry.space_group_name_H-M   'P 1'
#
loop_
_entity.id
_entity.type
_entity.pdbx_description
1 polymer ?
#
loop_
_entity_poly.entity_id
_entity_poly.type
_entity_poly.pdbx_seq_one_letter_code
_entity_poly.pdbx_strand_id
1 'polypeptide(L)'
;ESARQGLGLPEETFYVSDEVRAFFDQHKAEQIGKRRQWDATFTAWKNANPEKAALLESGLNREVPVDLMDQVQVFPEDAKVATRAAGSQIINDLSKAMPLLISGSADLHGSTKNYIKDVGDFTSDNHGGRNMLFGIREHAMGAIVNGIGYYGIFRPSGATFAVFADYMRGSVRLSALTNLPIFHIWTHDSVAVGEDGPTHQPVETVSGLRVIPNLDVIRPADPEETAGAFVA
;
A
#
# COMPACT_ATOMS: atom_id res chain seq x y z
N GLU A 1 -37.92 27.92 -16.20
CA GLU A 1 -38.64 28.17 -17.50
C GLU A 1 -37.92 29.27 -18.31
N SER A 2 -37.78 30.50 -17.80
CA SER A 2 -37.17 31.61 -18.52
C SER A 2 -35.72 31.37 -19.01
N ALA A 3 -34.90 30.62 -18.29
CA ALA A 3 -33.55 30.30 -18.72
C ALA A 3 -33.52 29.33 -19.91
N ARG A 4 -34.41 28.35 -19.96
CA ARG A 4 -34.54 27.44 -21.10
C ARG A 4 -34.98 28.21 -22.37
N GLN A 5 -35.99 29.05 -22.22
CA GLN A 5 -36.48 29.89 -23.34
C GLN A 5 -35.40 30.84 -23.87
N GLY A 6 -34.63 31.45 -22.95
CA GLY A 6 -33.50 32.33 -23.32
C GLY A 6 -32.35 31.59 -24.02
N LEU A 7 -32.18 30.28 -23.79
CA LEU A 7 -31.19 29.40 -24.43
C LEU A 7 -31.76 28.67 -25.67
N GLY A 8 -33.03 28.88 -26.02
CA GLY A 8 -33.68 28.20 -27.15
C GLY A 8 -33.81 26.67 -26.96
N LEU A 9 -33.83 26.19 -25.70
CA LEU A 9 -33.95 24.78 -25.38
C LEU A 9 -35.41 24.33 -25.29
N PRO A 10 -35.75 23.11 -25.67
CA PRO A 10 -37.09 22.53 -25.48
C PRO A 10 -37.52 22.51 -24.01
N GLU A 11 -38.84 22.43 -23.79
CA GLU A 11 -39.42 22.38 -22.45
C GLU A 11 -39.19 21.02 -21.74
N GLU A 12 -38.67 20.02 -22.46
CA GLU A 12 -38.38 18.69 -21.96
C GLU A 12 -37.37 18.73 -20.80
N THR A 13 -37.68 18.05 -19.71
CA THR A 13 -36.80 17.91 -18.54
C THR A 13 -35.65 16.96 -18.87
N PHE A 14 -34.39 17.35 -18.53
CA PHE A 14 -33.16 16.60 -18.88
C PHE A 14 -33.00 16.41 -20.41
N TYR A 15 -33.41 17.41 -21.19
CA TYR A 15 -33.25 17.37 -22.63
C TYR A 15 -31.81 17.15 -23.06
N VAL A 16 -31.60 16.18 -23.96
CA VAL A 16 -30.35 15.93 -24.67
C VAL A 16 -30.71 15.83 -26.16
N SER A 17 -30.06 16.65 -27.01
CA SER A 17 -30.34 16.62 -28.45
C SER A 17 -29.99 15.24 -29.07
N ASP A 18 -30.68 14.90 -30.15
CA ASP A 18 -30.42 13.66 -30.89
C ASP A 18 -29.00 13.60 -31.45
N GLU A 19 -28.42 14.74 -31.83
CA GLU A 19 -27.01 14.83 -32.25
C GLU A 19 -26.05 14.41 -31.14
N VAL A 20 -26.28 14.91 -29.92
CA VAL A 20 -25.46 14.54 -28.76
C VAL A 20 -25.63 13.05 -28.40
N ARG A 21 -26.87 12.55 -28.47
CA ARG A 21 -27.14 11.11 -28.26
C ARG A 21 -26.42 10.26 -29.29
N ALA A 22 -26.51 10.57 -30.55
CA ALA A 22 -25.85 9.86 -31.63
C ALA A 22 -24.32 9.84 -31.48
N PHE A 23 -23.75 11.01 -31.10
CA PHE A 23 -22.31 11.08 -30.78
C PHE A 23 -21.89 10.12 -29.67
N PHE A 24 -22.61 10.12 -28.56
CA PHE A 24 -22.28 9.23 -27.44
C PHE A 24 -22.57 7.75 -27.75
N ASP A 25 -23.62 7.44 -28.53
CA ASP A 25 -23.91 6.07 -28.95
C ASP A 25 -22.82 5.51 -29.87
N GLN A 26 -22.32 6.32 -30.81
CA GLN A 26 -21.17 5.96 -31.64
C GLN A 26 -19.93 5.71 -30.76
N HIS A 27 -19.61 6.65 -29.87
CA HIS A 27 -18.47 6.51 -28.96
C HIS A 27 -18.58 5.25 -28.09
N LYS A 28 -19.78 4.99 -27.55
CA LYS A 28 -20.05 3.78 -26.77
C LYS A 28 -19.81 2.51 -27.58
N ALA A 29 -20.28 2.46 -28.83
CA ALA A 29 -20.07 1.30 -29.70
C ALA A 29 -18.57 1.06 -29.96
N GLU A 30 -17.80 2.11 -30.20
CA GLU A 30 -16.34 2.04 -30.36
C GLU A 30 -15.65 1.50 -29.12
N GLN A 31 -16.01 2.00 -27.90
CA GLN A 31 -15.45 1.55 -26.65
C GLN A 31 -15.80 0.08 -26.35
N ILE A 32 -17.03 -0.35 -26.65
CA ILE A 32 -17.44 -1.76 -26.54
C ILE A 32 -16.59 -2.63 -27.46
N GLY A 33 -16.29 -2.18 -28.68
CA GLY A 33 -15.39 -2.87 -29.60
C GLY A 33 -13.98 -3.06 -29.03
N LYS A 34 -13.39 -1.97 -28.51
CA LYS A 34 -12.07 -2.00 -27.84
C LYS A 34 -12.07 -2.91 -26.63
N ARG A 35 -13.13 -2.87 -25.81
CA ARG A 35 -13.27 -3.74 -24.65
C ARG A 35 -13.29 -5.22 -25.05
N ARG A 36 -14.06 -5.60 -26.05
CA ARG A 36 -14.11 -7.00 -26.56
C ARG A 36 -12.74 -7.48 -27.04
N GLN A 37 -12.00 -6.63 -27.74
CA GLN A 37 -10.64 -6.93 -28.20
C GLN A 37 -9.70 -7.14 -27.01
N TRP A 38 -9.78 -6.27 -26.01
CA TRP A 38 -9.00 -6.41 -24.76
C TRP A 38 -9.33 -7.71 -24.03
N ASP A 39 -10.62 -8.03 -23.87
CA ASP A 39 -11.08 -9.26 -23.19
C ASP A 39 -10.52 -10.51 -23.88
N ALA A 40 -10.51 -10.54 -25.22
CA ALA A 40 -9.91 -11.64 -25.98
C ALA A 40 -8.41 -11.75 -25.74
N THR A 41 -7.69 -10.62 -25.80
CA THR A 41 -6.25 -10.55 -25.52
C THR A 41 -5.92 -10.98 -24.10
N PHE A 42 -6.69 -10.51 -23.12
CA PHE A 42 -6.49 -10.87 -21.72
C PHE A 42 -6.75 -12.36 -21.46
N THR A 43 -7.79 -12.93 -22.07
CA THR A 43 -8.08 -14.36 -22.00
C THR A 43 -6.93 -15.19 -22.58
N ALA A 44 -6.41 -14.81 -23.73
CA ALA A 44 -5.27 -15.48 -24.34
C ALA A 44 -4.01 -15.39 -23.46
N TRP A 45 -3.75 -14.22 -22.87
CA TRP A 45 -2.65 -14.02 -21.93
C TRP A 45 -2.79 -14.89 -20.68
N LYS A 46 -3.98 -14.97 -20.07
CA LYS A 46 -4.25 -15.83 -18.89
C LYS A 46 -3.95 -17.30 -19.19
N ASN A 47 -4.39 -17.78 -20.33
CA ASN A 47 -4.15 -19.15 -20.75
C ASN A 47 -2.66 -19.46 -20.98
N ALA A 48 -1.91 -18.49 -21.49
CA ALA A 48 -0.47 -18.61 -21.72
C ALA A 48 0.37 -18.43 -20.45
N ASN A 49 -0.19 -17.82 -19.38
CA ASN A 49 0.53 -17.47 -18.15
C ASN A 49 -0.31 -17.82 -16.89
N PRO A 50 -0.64 -19.10 -16.64
CA PRO A 50 -1.58 -19.48 -15.58
C PRO A 50 -1.13 -19.05 -14.17
N GLU A 51 0.16 -19.17 -13.85
CA GLU A 51 0.70 -18.76 -12.54
C GLU A 51 0.59 -17.25 -12.32
N LYS A 52 0.96 -16.45 -13.35
CA LYS A 52 0.82 -14.99 -13.25
C LYS A 52 -0.64 -14.55 -13.21
N ALA A 53 -1.51 -15.27 -13.89
CA ALA A 53 -2.95 -15.01 -13.86
C ALA A 53 -3.52 -15.28 -12.47
N ALA A 54 -3.16 -16.39 -11.83
CA ALA A 54 -3.56 -16.71 -10.47
C ALA A 54 -3.05 -15.65 -9.47
N LEU A 55 -1.79 -15.23 -9.59
CA LEU A 55 -1.23 -14.17 -8.76
C LEU A 55 -1.96 -12.83 -8.95
N LEU A 56 -2.28 -12.47 -10.19
CA LEU A 56 -3.05 -11.26 -10.50
C LEU A 56 -4.46 -11.33 -9.89
N GLU A 57 -5.12 -12.47 -10.01
CA GLU A 57 -6.46 -12.69 -9.46
C GLU A 57 -6.46 -12.62 -7.93
N SER A 58 -5.48 -13.24 -7.25
CA SER A 58 -5.35 -13.12 -5.80
C SER A 58 -5.14 -11.68 -5.35
N GLY A 59 -4.34 -10.90 -6.08
CA GLY A 59 -4.15 -9.48 -5.81
C GLY A 59 -5.42 -8.66 -6.00
N LEU A 60 -6.15 -8.87 -7.11
CA LEU A 60 -7.42 -8.19 -7.38
C LEU A 60 -8.49 -8.51 -6.34
N ASN A 61 -8.52 -9.74 -5.84
CA ASN A 61 -9.40 -10.18 -4.76
C ASN A 61 -8.90 -9.78 -3.36
N ARG A 62 -7.70 -9.22 -3.27
CA ARG A 62 -7.04 -8.87 -2.00
C ARG A 62 -6.91 -10.06 -1.04
N GLU A 63 -6.64 -11.24 -1.60
CA GLU A 63 -6.51 -12.46 -0.82
C GLU A 63 -5.31 -12.39 0.13
N VAL A 64 -5.52 -12.90 1.34
CA VAL A 64 -4.48 -13.09 2.36
C VAL A 64 -4.52 -14.56 2.76
N PRO A 65 -3.38 -15.25 2.83
CA PRO A 65 -3.33 -16.64 3.30
C PRO A 65 -3.94 -16.76 4.71
N VAL A 66 -4.83 -17.74 4.91
CA VAL A 66 -5.53 -17.96 6.20
C VAL A 66 -4.60 -18.47 7.30
N ASP A 67 -3.50 -19.08 6.90
CA ASP A 67 -2.46 -19.67 7.77
C ASP A 67 -1.20 -18.78 7.84
N LEU A 68 -1.37 -17.46 7.66
CA LEU A 68 -0.22 -16.55 7.54
C LEU A 68 0.68 -16.57 8.78
N MET A 69 0.11 -16.77 9.98
CA MET A 69 0.90 -16.89 11.21
C MET A 69 1.78 -18.15 11.20
N ASP A 70 1.36 -19.23 10.56
CA ASP A 70 2.15 -20.47 10.46
C ASP A 70 3.30 -20.33 9.45
N GLN A 71 3.28 -19.29 8.61
CA GLN A 71 4.32 -19.01 7.62
C GLN A 71 5.47 -18.16 8.16
N VAL A 72 5.34 -17.61 9.36
CA VAL A 72 6.37 -16.76 9.97
C VAL A 72 7.19 -17.55 11.01
N GLN A 73 8.43 -17.12 11.18
CA GLN A 73 9.33 -17.74 12.13
C GLN A 73 8.81 -17.64 13.57
N VAL A 74 8.81 -18.74 14.29
CA VAL A 74 8.58 -18.77 15.73
C VAL A 74 9.87 -18.36 16.48
N PHE A 75 9.73 -17.46 17.43
CA PHE A 75 10.85 -17.03 18.27
C PHE A 75 10.86 -17.80 19.58
N PRO A 76 12.05 -18.20 20.11
CA PRO A 76 12.14 -18.78 21.44
C PRO A 76 11.65 -17.80 22.52
N GLU A 77 11.08 -18.32 23.63
CA GLU A 77 10.57 -17.50 24.75
C GLU A 77 11.65 -16.60 25.38
N ASP A 78 12.93 -17.01 25.31
CA ASP A 78 14.06 -16.25 25.82
C ASP A 78 14.79 -15.42 24.75
N ALA A 79 14.18 -15.25 23.57
CA ALA A 79 14.79 -14.54 22.45
C ALA A 79 15.11 -13.09 22.82
N LYS A 80 16.39 -12.73 22.74
CA LYS A 80 16.91 -11.38 22.97
C LYS A 80 17.16 -10.68 21.63
N VAL A 81 16.09 -10.46 20.88
CA VAL A 81 16.13 -9.86 19.55
C VAL A 81 15.37 -8.54 19.59
N ALA A 82 15.98 -7.49 19.09
CA ALA A 82 15.28 -6.20 18.94
C ALA A 82 14.08 -6.36 17.99
N THR A 83 12.93 -5.76 18.32
CA THR A 83 11.70 -5.90 17.53
C THR A 83 11.87 -5.53 16.05
N ARG A 84 12.71 -4.54 15.71
CA ARG A 84 13.06 -4.22 14.32
C ARG A 84 13.80 -5.36 13.60
N ALA A 85 14.62 -6.13 14.33
CA ALA A 85 15.33 -7.27 13.76
C ALA A 85 14.42 -8.49 13.63
N ALA A 86 13.51 -8.70 14.58
CA ALA A 86 12.41 -9.66 14.45
C ALA A 86 11.52 -9.31 13.24
N GLY A 87 11.10 -8.06 13.12
CA GLY A 87 10.34 -7.57 11.97
C GLY A 87 11.03 -7.81 10.63
N SER A 88 12.38 -7.74 10.58
CA SER A 88 13.13 -8.10 9.38
C SER A 88 13.00 -9.56 8.98
N GLN A 89 12.99 -10.46 9.95
CA GLN A 89 12.80 -11.89 9.69
C GLN A 89 11.38 -12.15 9.23
N ILE A 90 10.41 -11.59 9.94
CA ILE A 90 8.99 -11.75 9.67
C ILE A 90 8.62 -11.23 8.28
N ILE A 91 9.01 -9.99 7.91
CA ILE A 91 8.66 -9.44 6.58
C ILE A 91 9.27 -10.26 5.44
N ASN A 92 10.43 -10.89 5.66
CA ASN A 92 11.04 -11.78 4.69
C ASN A 92 10.27 -13.10 4.55
N ASP A 93 9.73 -13.65 5.63
CA ASP A 93 8.88 -14.83 5.58
C ASP A 93 7.53 -14.50 4.93
N LEU A 94 6.89 -13.41 5.36
CA LEU A 94 5.66 -12.91 4.74
C LEU A 94 5.82 -12.63 3.25
N SER A 95 6.98 -12.14 2.80
CA SER A 95 7.22 -11.85 1.38
C SER A 95 7.25 -13.10 0.49
N LYS A 96 7.53 -14.26 1.08
CA LYS A 96 7.46 -15.58 0.39
C LYS A 96 6.00 -16.05 0.28
N ALA A 97 5.24 -15.92 1.38
CA ALA A 97 3.82 -16.27 1.42
C ALA A 97 2.96 -15.30 0.61
N MET A 98 3.37 -14.03 0.51
CA MET A 98 2.67 -12.94 -0.15
C MET A 98 3.56 -12.28 -1.23
N PRO A 99 3.65 -12.86 -2.44
CA PRO A 99 4.52 -12.33 -3.51
C PRO A 99 4.19 -10.90 -3.97
N LEU A 100 3.01 -10.38 -3.62
CA LEU A 100 2.57 -9.01 -3.93
C LEU A 100 2.88 -8.01 -2.81
N LEU A 101 3.59 -8.43 -1.76
CA LEU A 101 4.10 -7.55 -0.72
C LEU A 101 5.25 -6.69 -1.27
N ILE A 102 5.13 -5.37 -1.12
CA ILE A 102 6.14 -4.38 -1.49
C ILE A 102 6.59 -3.65 -0.23
N SER A 103 7.88 -3.46 -0.07
CA SER A 103 8.43 -2.71 1.05
C SER A 103 9.28 -1.54 0.57
N GLY A 104 9.18 -0.41 1.26
CA GLY A 104 9.99 0.75 0.94
C GLY A 104 10.45 1.49 2.19
N SER A 105 11.45 2.35 2.05
CA SER A 105 11.96 3.15 3.15
C SER A 105 12.38 4.54 2.70
N ALA A 106 12.22 5.51 3.60
CA ALA A 106 12.71 6.88 3.43
C ALA A 106 14.22 6.96 3.75
N ASP A 107 15.01 6.24 2.95
CA ASP A 107 16.49 6.13 3.04
C ASP A 107 17.01 5.46 4.33
N LEU A 108 16.21 4.61 4.95
CA LEU A 108 16.51 4.00 6.25
C LEU A 108 16.44 2.47 6.28
N HIS A 109 16.43 1.77 5.13
CA HIS A 109 16.36 0.29 5.08
C HIS A 109 17.37 -0.41 6.01
N GLY A 110 18.58 0.11 6.10
CA GLY A 110 19.64 -0.41 6.97
C GLY A 110 19.29 -0.33 8.46
N SER A 111 18.51 0.67 8.87
CA SER A 111 18.12 0.92 10.26
C SER A 111 16.74 0.39 10.59
N THR A 112 15.75 0.57 9.72
CA THR A 112 14.38 0.07 9.90
C THR A 112 14.25 -1.44 9.65
N LYS A 113 15.24 -2.03 8.98
CA LYS A 113 15.36 -3.48 8.73
C LYS A 113 14.20 -4.09 7.90
N ASN A 114 13.50 -3.27 7.12
CA ASN A 114 12.34 -3.70 6.32
C ASN A 114 12.69 -4.10 4.88
N TYR A 115 13.97 -4.26 4.55
CA TYR A 115 14.40 -4.72 3.23
C TYR A 115 14.03 -6.18 3.00
N ILE A 116 13.35 -6.47 1.90
CA ILE A 116 13.01 -7.84 1.48
C ILE A 116 14.18 -8.39 0.67
N LYS A 117 14.76 -9.50 1.11
CA LYS A 117 15.91 -10.14 0.47
C LYS A 117 15.48 -10.83 -0.83
N ASP A 118 16.42 -10.93 -1.76
CA ASP A 118 16.32 -11.73 -2.99
C ASP A 118 15.19 -11.32 -3.96
N VAL A 119 14.57 -10.13 -3.75
CA VAL A 119 13.50 -9.62 -4.63
C VAL A 119 13.90 -8.37 -5.43
N GLY A 120 15.09 -7.84 -5.17
CA GLY A 120 15.65 -6.69 -5.86
C GLY A 120 14.96 -5.35 -5.56
N ASP A 121 15.57 -4.28 -6.03
CA ASP A 121 15.05 -2.92 -5.94
C ASP A 121 14.20 -2.60 -7.18
N PHE A 122 13.12 -1.86 -6.97
CA PHE A 122 12.35 -1.26 -8.06
C PHE A 122 13.11 -0.07 -8.63
N THR A 123 13.56 -0.20 -9.87
CA THR A 123 14.35 0.81 -10.59
C THR A 123 13.87 0.96 -12.02
N SER A 124 14.42 1.92 -12.77
CA SER A 124 14.18 2.06 -14.21
C SER A 124 14.51 0.80 -15.01
N ASP A 125 15.48 0.02 -14.54
CA ASP A 125 15.99 -1.16 -15.22
C ASP A 125 15.42 -2.47 -14.64
N ASN A 126 14.74 -2.40 -13.48
CA ASN A 126 14.13 -3.54 -12.81
C ASN A 126 12.74 -3.19 -12.26
N HIS A 127 11.73 -3.26 -13.12
CA HIS A 127 10.34 -3.04 -12.71
C HIS A 127 9.73 -4.22 -11.93
N GLY A 128 10.44 -5.33 -11.79
CA GLY A 128 10.04 -6.48 -11.00
C GLY A 128 10.51 -6.43 -9.54
N GLY A 129 11.37 -5.47 -9.19
CA GLY A 129 11.86 -5.30 -7.83
C GLY A 129 10.75 -4.93 -6.85
N ARG A 130 10.85 -5.43 -5.62
CA ARG A 130 9.83 -5.21 -4.58
C ARG A 130 10.30 -4.35 -3.42
N ASN A 131 11.54 -3.84 -3.46
CA ASN A 131 12.03 -2.84 -2.54
C ASN A 131 12.00 -1.46 -3.22
N MET A 132 11.43 -0.47 -2.54
CA MET A 132 11.33 0.91 -3.04
C MET A 132 12.23 1.84 -2.25
N LEU A 133 13.11 2.54 -2.94
CA LEU A 133 14.05 3.51 -2.38
C LEU A 133 13.46 4.92 -2.52
N PHE A 134 12.75 5.39 -1.51
CA PHE A 134 12.06 6.67 -1.57
C PHE A 134 12.98 7.89 -1.35
N GLY A 135 14.19 7.67 -0.80
CA GLY A 135 15.04 8.75 -0.30
C GLY A 135 14.41 9.43 0.93
N ILE A 136 14.98 10.53 1.38
CA ILE A 136 14.50 11.30 2.55
C ILE A 136 13.24 12.09 2.15
N ARG A 137 12.08 11.38 2.01
CA ARG A 137 10.82 11.94 1.50
C ARG A 137 9.62 11.23 2.12
N GLU A 138 9.44 11.34 3.42
CA GLU A 138 8.43 10.59 4.19
C GLU A 138 7.01 10.85 3.68
N HIS A 139 6.64 12.10 3.40
CA HIS A 139 5.31 12.41 2.87
C HIS A 139 5.08 11.81 1.48
N ALA A 140 6.06 11.93 0.59
CA ALA A 140 5.98 11.34 -0.75
C ALA A 140 5.95 9.81 -0.67
N MET A 141 6.73 9.19 0.22
CA MET A 141 6.68 7.75 0.51
C MET A 141 5.25 7.36 0.90
N GLY A 142 4.67 8.00 1.90
CA GLY A 142 3.31 7.71 2.33
C GLY A 142 2.27 7.90 1.22
N ALA A 143 2.39 8.96 0.41
CA ALA A 143 1.50 9.21 -0.71
C ALA A 143 1.63 8.15 -1.83
N ILE A 144 2.85 7.70 -2.14
CA ILE A 144 3.09 6.64 -3.13
C ILE A 144 2.57 5.30 -2.61
N VAL A 145 2.82 4.97 -1.34
CA VAL A 145 2.27 3.77 -0.68
C VAL A 145 0.75 3.79 -0.74
N ASN A 146 0.10 4.93 -0.48
CA ASN A 146 -1.34 5.09 -0.64
C ASN A 146 -1.77 4.82 -2.10
N GLY A 147 -1.07 5.39 -3.08
CA GLY A 147 -1.37 5.19 -4.50
C GLY A 147 -1.29 3.73 -4.92
N ILE A 148 -0.27 3.00 -4.45
CA ILE A 148 -0.13 1.55 -4.69
C ILE A 148 -1.28 0.77 -4.02
N GLY A 149 -1.64 1.14 -2.77
CA GLY A 149 -2.79 0.57 -2.07
C GLY A 149 -4.12 0.81 -2.78
N TYR A 150 -4.32 2.01 -3.35
CA TYR A 150 -5.49 2.33 -4.18
C TYR A 150 -5.56 1.51 -5.46
N TYR A 151 -4.42 1.25 -6.09
CA TYR A 151 -4.36 0.40 -7.27
C TYR A 151 -4.89 -1.01 -6.99
N GLY A 152 -4.74 -1.50 -5.75
CA GLY A 152 -5.50 -2.60 -5.19
C GLY A 152 -4.92 -4.00 -5.39
N ILE A 153 -3.85 -4.16 -6.18
CA ILE A 153 -3.21 -5.47 -6.43
C ILE A 153 -2.15 -5.78 -5.37
N PHE A 154 -1.39 -4.77 -4.96
CA PHE A 154 -0.23 -4.94 -4.08
C PHE A 154 -0.56 -4.65 -2.62
N ARG A 155 0.26 -5.21 -1.71
CA ARG A 155 0.30 -4.88 -0.28
C ARG A 155 1.55 -4.05 0.00
N PRO A 156 1.49 -2.73 -0.10
CA PRO A 156 2.66 -1.89 0.09
C PRO A 156 2.87 -1.50 1.54
N SER A 157 4.15 -1.32 1.90
CA SER A 157 4.55 -0.73 3.16
C SER A 157 5.58 0.39 2.97
N GLY A 158 5.62 1.30 3.93
CA GLY A 158 6.64 2.34 4.01
C GLY A 158 7.24 2.41 5.40
N ALA A 159 8.57 2.56 5.49
CA ALA A 159 9.29 2.54 6.75
C ALA A 159 10.13 3.81 6.97
N THR A 160 10.13 4.28 8.20
CA THR A 160 11.00 5.34 8.69
C THR A 160 11.12 5.26 10.21
N PHE A 161 11.86 6.17 10.86
CA PHE A 161 11.84 6.28 12.31
C PHE A 161 10.51 6.86 12.79
N ALA A 162 10.10 6.50 14.00
CA ALA A 162 8.79 6.88 14.54
C ALA A 162 8.59 8.41 14.59
N VAL A 163 9.61 9.16 14.99
CA VAL A 163 9.53 10.63 15.02
C VAL A 163 9.25 11.24 13.66
N PHE A 164 9.71 10.60 12.58
CA PHE A 164 9.49 11.08 11.21
C PHE A 164 8.10 10.74 10.65
N ALA A 165 7.27 9.99 11.40
CA ALA A 165 5.86 9.86 11.08
C ALA A 165 5.15 11.23 10.99
N ASP A 166 5.63 12.23 11.72
CA ASP A 166 5.07 13.58 11.68
C ASP A 166 5.27 14.26 10.33
N TYR A 167 6.37 13.99 9.61
CA TYR A 167 6.57 14.48 8.25
C TYR A 167 5.58 13.87 7.24
N MET A 168 5.05 12.68 7.50
CA MET A 168 4.10 12.00 6.63
C MET A 168 2.66 11.95 7.18
N ARG A 169 2.39 12.67 8.26
CA ARG A 169 1.09 12.61 8.97
C ARG A 169 -0.12 12.84 8.06
N GLY A 170 -0.01 13.74 7.08
CA GLY A 170 -1.08 13.99 6.12
C GLY A 170 -1.40 12.77 5.26
N SER A 171 -0.40 12.08 4.72
CA SER A 171 -0.59 10.85 3.93
C SER A 171 -1.08 9.69 4.77
N VAL A 172 -0.59 9.54 6.02
CA VAL A 172 -1.09 8.53 6.97
C VAL A 172 -2.57 8.76 7.30
N ARG A 173 -2.96 10.01 7.54
CA ARG A 173 -4.37 10.34 7.78
C ARG A 173 -5.25 9.98 6.58
N LEU A 174 -4.78 10.17 5.35
CA LEU A 174 -5.52 9.82 4.14
C LEU A 174 -5.64 8.30 3.98
N SER A 175 -4.60 7.52 4.27
CA SER A 175 -4.70 6.06 4.25
C SER A 175 -5.75 5.53 5.22
N ALA A 176 -5.78 6.07 6.44
CA ALA A 176 -6.77 5.73 7.46
C ALA A 176 -8.19 6.16 7.04
N LEU A 177 -8.35 7.38 6.53
CA LEU A 177 -9.64 7.91 6.05
C LEU A 177 -10.26 7.04 4.96
N THR A 178 -9.44 6.48 4.09
CA THR A 178 -9.85 5.69 2.92
C THR A 178 -9.75 4.18 3.14
N ASN A 179 -9.42 3.78 4.36
CA ASN A 179 -9.34 2.39 4.79
C ASN A 179 -8.48 1.53 3.83
N LEU A 180 -7.28 2.01 3.51
CA LEU A 180 -6.38 1.31 2.60
C LEU A 180 -5.72 0.10 3.28
N PRO A 181 -5.56 -1.03 2.59
CA PRO A 181 -4.88 -2.21 3.11
C PRO A 181 -3.36 -2.06 2.98
N ILE A 182 -2.81 -1.10 3.69
CA ILE A 182 -1.38 -0.76 3.73
C ILE A 182 -0.90 -0.73 5.17
N PHE A 183 0.41 -0.80 5.37
CA PHE A 183 0.97 -0.63 6.69
C PHE A 183 2.25 0.21 6.65
N HIS A 184 2.50 0.87 7.77
CA HIS A 184 3.71 1.66 7.99
C HIS A 184 4.54 1.02 9.10
N ILE A 185 5.85 0.98 8.92
CA ILE A 185 6.80 0.46 9.90
C ILE A 185 7.58 1.63 10.49
N TRP A 186 7.33 1.92 11.77
CA TRP A 186 7.98 3.01 12.50
C TRP A 186 8.86 2.42 13.59
N THR A 187 10.15 2.44 13.35
CA THR A 187 11.13 1.96 14.32
C THR A 187 11.68 3.11 15.17
N HIS A 188 12.54 2.81 16.16
CA HIS A 188 13.15 3.83 17.02
C HIS A 188 12.09 4.69 17.74
N ASP A 189 11.10 4.04 18.33
CA ASP A 189 9.89 4.65 18.88
C ASP A 189 9.98 4.98 20.38
N SER A 190 11.19 5.09 20.92
CA SER A 190 11.43 5.36 22.34
C SER A 190 12.28 6.61 22.56
N VAL A 191 12.05 7.31 23.66
CA VAL A 191 12.92 8.38 24.17
C VAL A 191 14.35 7.87 24.47
N ALA A 192 14.54 6.56 24.60
CA ALA A 192 15.82 5.93 24.84
C ALA A 192 16.60 5.56 23.55
N VAL A 193 16.28 6.18 22.41
CA VAL A 193 16.98 5.94 21.13
C VAL A 193 18.50 6.16 21.26
N GLY A 194 18.95 7.06 22.12
CA GLY A 194 20.34 7.18 22.48
C GLY A 194 21.11 8.19 21.63
N GLU A 195 22.12 7.74 20.89
CA GLU A 195 23.11 8.59 20.24
C GLU A 195 22.57 9.53 19.18
N ASP A 196 21.46 9.21 18.54
CA ASP A 196 20.80 10.07 17.56
C ASP A 196 20.27 11.39 18.16
N GLY A 197 20.10 11.42 19.48
CA GLY A 197 19.73 12.60 20.25
C GLY A 197 18.26 13.02 20.14
N PRO A 198 17.91 14.21 20.68
CA PRO A 198 16.52 14.64 20.89
C PRO A 198 15.73 14.82 19.59
N THR A 199 16.35 15.03 18.45
CA THR A 199 15.68 15.13 17.16
C THR A 199 15.11 13.81 16.66
N HIS A 200 15.52 12.69 17.29
CA HIS A 200 15.13 11.32 16.92
C HIS A 200 14.38 10.59 18.06
N GLN A 201 14.17 11.24 19.19
CA GLN A 201 13.56 10.69 20.39
C GLN A 201 12.07 11.04 20.48
N PRO A 202 11.14 10.18 20.03
CA PRO A 202 9.72 10.47 20.06
C PRO A 202 9.18 10.41 21.50
N VAL A 203 8.33 11.38 21.85
CA VAL A 203 7.60 11.44 23.14
C VAL A 203 6.10 11.32 22.87
N GLU A 204 5.55 12.24 22.07
CA GLU A 204 4.13 12.37 21.77
C GLU A 204 3.67 11.58 20.55
N THR A 205 4.61 11.12 19.71
CA THR A 205 4.35 10.60 18.36
C THR A 205 3.34 9.44 18.38
N VAL A 206 3.54 8.41 19.21
CA VAL A 206 2.65 7.25 19.26
C VAL A 206 1.25 7.65 19.74
N SER A 207 1.14 8.49 20.75
CA SER A 207 -0.15 9.01 21.24
C SER A 207 -0.83 9.86 20.16
N GLY A 208 -0.05 10.68 19.45
CA GLY A 208 -0.53 11.49 18.34
C GLY A 208 -1.03 10.66 17.15
N LEU A 209 -0.43 9.52 16.87
CA LEU A 209 -0.90 8.60 15.84
C LEU A 209 -2.21 7.90 16.27
N ARG A 210 -2.32 7.49 17.53
CA ARG A 210 -3.51 6.79 18.06
C ARG A 210 -4.80 7.61 18.06
N VAL A 211 -4.72 8.94 17.94
CA VAL A 211 -5.92 9.78 17.82
C VAL A 211 -6.43 9.92 16.37
N ILE A 212 -5.74 9.35 15.40
CA ILE A 212 -6.20 9.32 13.98
C ILE A 212 -7.28 8.25 13.86
N PRO A 213 -8.54 8.59 13.51
CA PRO A 213 -9.59 7.60 13.32
C PRO A 213 -9.23 6.57 12.23
N ASN A 214 -9.58 5.32 12.44
CA ASN A 214 -9.32 4.17 11.55
C ASN A 214 -7.83 3.86 11.34
N LEU A 215 -6.94 4.36 12.16
CA LEU A 215 -5.55 3.98 12.18
C LEU A 215 -5.30 3.03 13.36
N ASP A 216 -5.03 1.76 13.08
CA ASP A 216 -4.55 0.82 14.08
C ASP A 216 -3.07 1.06 14.36
N VAL A 217 -2.73 1.28 15.61
CA VAL A 217 -1.35 1.55 16.04
C VAL A 217 -0.92 0.49 17.02
N ILE A 218 -0.15 -0.47 16.53
CA ILE A 218 0.37 -1.61 17.29
C ILE A 218 1.83 -1.31 17.66
N ARG A 219 2.18 -1.53 18.92
CA ARG A 219 3.53 -1.33 19.45
C ARG A 219 3.98 -2.60 20.16
N PRO A 220 4.57 -3.56 19.42
CA PRO A 220 4.99 -4.83 20.00
C PRO A 220 6.18 -4.66 20.95
N ALA A 221 6.18 -5.40 22.05
CA ALA A 221 7.23 -5.36 23.07
C ALA A 221 8.33 -6.38 22.84
N ASP A 222 8.03 -7.48 22.15
CA ASP A 222 8.92 -8.59 21.92
C ASP A 222 8.82 -9.17 20.48
N PRO A 223 9.66 -10.16 20.13
CA PRO A 223 9.63 -10.75 18.79
C PRO A 223 8.31 -11.46 18.45
N GLU A 224 7.65 -12.10 19.41
CA GLU A 224 6.40 -12.82 19.18
C GLU A 224 5.24 -11.87 18.96
N GLU A 225 5.12 -10.81 19.78
CA GLU A 225 4.17 -9.73 19.54
C GLU A 225 4.44 -9.03 18.20
N THR A 226 5.71 -8.94 17.78
CA THR A 226 6.05 -8.39 16.46
C THR A 226 5.51 -9.27 15.34
N ALA A 227 5.59 -10.60 15.47
CA ALA A 227 5.00 -11.52 14.50
C ALA A 227 3.48 -11.33 14.42
N GLY A 228 2.80 -11.29 15.56
CA GLY A 228 1.36 -11.01 15.63
C GLY A 228 0.98 -9.68 15.01
N ALA A 229 1.77 -8.63 15.25
CA ALA A 229 1.51 -7.29 14.70
C ALA A 229 1.63 -7.22 13.17
N PHE A 230 2.52 -8.01 12.57
CA PHE A 230 2.66 -8.07 11.10
C PHE A 230 1.58 -8.90 10.41
N VAL A 231 0.98 -9.85 11.15
CA VAL A 231 -0.04 -10.76 10.61
C VAL A 231 -1.46 -10.18 10.76
N ALA A 232 -1.67 -9.33 11.79
CA ALA A 232 -2.96 -8.68 12.07
C ALA A 232 -3.36 -7.68 10.98
#